data_eacafde9e2a416c092914007942e4050
#
_entry.id   eacafde9e2a416c092914007942e4050
#
_cell.length_a   1.000
_cell.length_b   1.000
_cell.length_c   1.000
_cell.angle_alpha   90.00
_cell.angle_beta   90.00
_cell.angle_gamma   90.00
#
_symmetry.space_group_name_H-M   'P 1'
#
loop_
_entity.id
_entity.type
_entity.pdbx_description
1 polymer ?
#
loop_
_entity_poly.entity_id
_entity_poly.type
_entity_poly.pdbx_seq_one_letter_code
_entity_poly.pdbx_strand_id
1 'polypeptide(L)'
;KIEEVLLYFKTRKDLALWFRPHPLCEQTLEVMRPQLLQKYRELLASYEEEGWGILDSGYDLDLAIASCDCYYGDYSSVAQLFWETGKPVLYQDSLVREKEYKIPCWPGAFWEDEKEVWFVHGKVNLLFHYDKQMDRLSCIGKIPGELAFKGDLFRSVVRVEDRLYLIPYFARNLVIYHIDRDQFESVQIRDAEHFIEQPLFLKGFQRGNVLYCMPAWYNSILCIDLTSGHVTYTMVDKNKVRGIPGVFGGAVSIGRNILCPQTYKKRWLILNTDTGKVSWCSFADPEREITSVTVCGDTLVFFDARTGCILKETREEGKIEELLYIDSNEIQLYAVSENEVIADDLGSG
;
A
#
# COMPACT_ATOMS: atom_id res chain seq x y z
N LYS A 1 9.08 31.90 1.02
CA LYS A 1 8.36 30.64 1.28
C LYS A 1 7.51 30.68 2.55
N ILE A 2 8.03 31.12 3.73
CA ILE A 2 7.20 31.26 4.94
C ILE A 2 6.00 32.19 4.65
N GLU A 3 6.25 33.37 4.04
CA GLU A 3 5.21 34.33 3.64
C GLU A 3 4.14 33.67 2.72
N GLU A 4 4.55 32.88 1.73
CA GLU A 4 3.65 32.18 0.81
C GLU A 4 2.80 31.15 1.55
N VAL A 5 3.40 30.40 2.49
CA VAL A 5 2.69 29.45 3.34
C VAL A 5 1.66 30.14 4.20
N LEU A 6 2.04 31.21 4.89
CA LEU A 6 1.12 31.97 5.72
C LEU A 6 -0.02 32.55 4.90
N LEU A 7 0.25 33.10 3.72
CA LEU A 7 -0.79 33.60 2.80
C LEU A 7 -1.74 32.50 2.35
N TYR A 8 -1.22 31.32 2.01
CA TYR A 8 -2.04 30.19 1.64
C TYR A 8 -3.03 29.81 2.75
N PHE A 9 -2.53 29.61 3.97
CA PHE A 9 -3.40 29.24 5.10
C PHE A 9 -4.37 30.36 5.49
N LYS A 10 -4.00 31.62 5.36
CA LYS A 10 -4.86 32.76 5.61
C LYS A 10 -6.11 32.79 4.71
N THR A 11 -6.00 32.27 3.49
CA THR A 11 -7.13 32.19 2.55
C THR A 11 -8.08 31.02 2.84
N ARG A 12 -7.66 30.05 3.66
CA ARG A 12 -8.41 28.85 3.98
C ARG A 12 -9.24 29.06 5.25
N LYS A 13 -10.56 29.02 5.10
CA LYS A 13 -11.49 29.17 6.25
C LYS A 13 -11.78 27.85 6.97
N ASP A 14 -11.38 26.74 6.37
CA ASP A 14 -11.56 25.38 6.85
C ASP A 14 -10.32 24.86 7.61
N LEU A 15 -9.23 25.63 7.65
CA LEU A 15 -7.97 25.28 8.31
C LEU A 15 -7.53 26.37 9.27
N ALA A 16 -7.01 25.99 10.42
CA ALA A 16 -6.29 26.85 11.35
C ALA A 16 -4.81 26.46 11.38
N LEU A 17 -3.93 27.42 11.21
CA LEU A 17 -2.49 27.18 11.28
C LEU A 17 -1.97 27.44 12.69
N TRP A 18 -1.37 26.43 13.30
CA TRP A 18 -0.55 26.56 14.50
C TRP A 18 0.90 26.66 14.07
N PHE A 19 1.40 27.90 13.94
CA PHE A 19 2.74 28.14 13.40
C PHE A 19 3.78 28.15 14.52
N ARG A 20 4.71 27.20 14.45
CA ARG A 20 5.82 27.05 15.40
C ARG A 20 7.15 27.17 14.66
N PRO A 21 7.76 28.36 14.63
CA PRO A 21 9.07 28.53 14.03
C PRO A 21 10.15 27.81 14.83
N HIS A 22 11.21 27.38 14.14
CA HIS A 22 12.36 26.77 14.83
C HIS A 22 13.00 27.78 15.80
N PRO A 23 13.29 27.38 17.06
CA PRO A 23 13.84 28.30 18.07
C PRO A 23 15.10 29.10 17.65
N LEU A 24 15.93 28.47 16.81
CA LEU A 24 17.15 29.06 16.29
C LEU A 24 16.96 29.83 14.96
N CYS A 25 15.73 29.96 14.45
CA CYS A 25 15.49 30.56 13.14
C CYS A 25 15.95 32.02 13.11
N GLU A 26 15.58 32.78 14.11
CA GLU A 26 15.96 34.22 14.21
C GLU A 26 17.46 34.39 14.33
N GLN A 27 18.12 33.67 15.23
CA GLN A 27 19.58 33.70 15.39
C GLN A 27 20.31 33.27 14.10
N THR A 28 19.79 32.26 13.41
CA THR A 28 20.35 31.80 12.13
C THR A 28 20.24 32.91 11.07
N LEU A 29 19.09 33.57 11.00
CA LEU A 29 18.92 34.71 10.08
C LEU A 29 19.83 35.86 10.41
N GLU A 30 20.00 36.22 11.70
CA GLU A 30 20.89 37.30 12.16
C GLU A 30 22.34 37.06 11.71
N VAL A 31 22.83 35.84 11.85
CA VAL A 31 24.21 35.48 11.50
C VAL A 31 24.41 35.25 10.01
N MET A 32 23.51 34.49 9.36
CA MET A 32 23.73 34.04 7.99
C MET A 32 23.05 34.87 6.91
N ARG A 33 21.95 35.56 7.24
CA ARG A 33 21.13 36.35 6.31
C ARG A 33 20.50 37.56 6.97
N PRO A 34 21.30 38.53 7.52
CA PRO A 34 20.80 39.65 8.29
C PRO A 34 19.82 40.55 7.53
N GLN A 35 19.93 40.60 6.20
CA GLN A 35 19.01 41.34 5.34
C GLN A 35 17.57 40.81 5.35
N LEU A 36 17.35 39.56 5.79
CA LEU A 36 16.01 38.94 5.87
C LEU A 36 15.42 39.02 7.27
N LEU A 37 16.22 39.37 8.30
CA LEU A 37 15.80 39.32 9.68
C LEU A 37 14.63 40.28 9.97
N GLN A 38 14.73 41.53 9.50
CA GLN A 38 13.69 42.50 9.70
C GLN A 38 12.36 42.08 9.06
N LYS A 39 12.42 41.64 7.81
CA LYS A 39 11.24 41.11 7.11
C LYS A 39 10.61 39.92 7.82
N TYR A 40 11.44 39.05 8.39
CA TYR A 40 10.97 37.89 9.15
C TYR A 40 10.22 38.30 10.42
N ARG A 41 10.76 39.27 11.18
CA ARG A 41 10.11 39.82 12.38
C ARG A 41 8.78 40.49 12.06
N GLU A 42 8.74 41.29 11.00
CA GLU A 42 7.50 41.92 10.52
C GLU A 42 6.43 40.90 10.15
N LEU A 43 6.84 39.80 9.49
CA LEU A 43 5.95 38.72 9.10
C LEU A 43 5.35 38.04 10.34
N LEU A 44 6.14 37.73 11.37
CA LEU A 44 5.64 37.14 12.61
C LEU A 44 4.70 38.06 13.37
N ALA A 45 5.06 39.33 13.46
CA ALA A 45 4.24 40.36 14.12
C ALA A 45 2.88 40.52 13.43
N SER A 46 2.86 40.55 12.08
CA SER A 46 1.63 40.62 11.31
C SER A 46 0.77 39.37 11.52
N TYR A 47 1.39 38.16 11.54
CA TYR A 47 0.67 36.92 11.78
C TYR A 47 -0.02 36.87 13.14
N GLU A 48 0.66 37.36 14.18
CA GLU A 48 0.14 37.42 15.54
C GLU A 48 -0.97 38.48 15.67
N GLU A 49 -0.77 39.66 15.09
CA GLU A 49 -1.74 40.78 15.14
C GLU A 49 -3.04 40.45 14.39
N GLU A 50 -2.96 39.79 13.25
CA GLU A 50 -4.10 39.40 12.44
C GLU A 50 -4.97 38.31 13.08
N GLY A 51 -4.43 37.48 13.97
CA GLY A 51 -5.15 36.56 14.84
C GLY A 51 -5.95 35.44 14.14
N TRP A 52 -5.63 35.13 12.88
CA TRP A 52 -6.29 34.03 12.16
C TRP A 52 -5.66 32.65 12.37
N GLY A 53 -4.54 32.60 13.09
CA GLY A 53 -3.82 31.39 13.48
C GLY A 53 -3.16 31.55 14.84
N ILE A 54 -2.36 30.59 15.26
CA ILE A 54 -1.65 30.58 16.54
C ILE A 54 -0.15 30.67 16.29
N LEU A 55 0.52 31.72 16.76
CA LEU A 55 1.97 31.80 16.82
C LEU A 55 2.45 31.14 18.12
N ASP A 56 3.18 30.06 18.00
CA ASP A 56 3.68 29.29 19.14
C ASP A 56 5.17 29.48 19.35
N SER A 57 5.50 30.21 20.39
CA SER A 57 6.87 30.36 20.92
C SER A 57 7.08 29.56 22.21
N GLY A 58 6.11 28.76 22.62
CA GLY A 58 6.11 27.96 23.86
C GLY A 58 7.07 26.80 23.86
N TYR A 59 7.29 26.24 25.06
CA TYR A 59 8.14 25.05 25.23
C TYR A 59 7.35 23.75 25.18
N ASP A 60 6.01 23.79 25.24
CA ASP A 60 5.14 22.61 25.27
C ASP A 60 4.86 22.11 23.86
N LEU A 61 5.73 21.21 23.39
CA LEU A 61 5.58 20.57 22.10
C LEU A 61 4.47 19.51 22.11
N ASP A 62 4.28 18.83 23.23
CA ASP A 62 3.29 17.76 23.37
C ASP A 62 1.87 18.32 23.27
N LEU A 63 1.64 19.51 23.83
CA LEU A 63 0.36 20.22 23.68
C LEU A 63 0.08 20.55 22.21
N ALA A 64 1.06 21.07 21.49
CA ALA A 64 0.91 21.38 20.07
C ALA A 64 0.61 20.13 19.25
N ILE A 65 1.34 19.04 19.48
CA ILE A 65 1.10 17.75 18.78
C ILE A 65 -0.29 17.19 19.13
N ALA A 66 -0.71 17.26 20.38
CA ALA A 66 -2.01 16.77 20.81
C ALA A 66 -3.17 17.56 20.18
N SER A 67 -3.02 18.89 20.08
CA SER A 67 -4.07 19.81 19.63
C SER A 67 -4.21 19.92 18.12
N CYS A 68 -3.17 19.61 17.34
CA CYS A 68 -3.18 19.71 15.88
C CYS A 68 -3.63 18.41 15.22
N ASP A 69 -4.36 18.50 14.11
CA ASP A 69 -4.84 17.35 13.36
C ASP A 69 -3.80 16.81 12.38
N CYS A 70 -2.87 17.64 11.92
CA CYS A 70 -1.80 17.25 10.99
C CYS A 70 -0.56 18.15 11.17
N TYR A 71 0.57 17.66 10.65
CA TYR A 71 1.81 18.42 10.53
C TYR A 71 2.04 18.85 9.09
N TYR A 72 2.49 20.09 8.91
CA TYR A 72 2.99 20.60 7.64
C TYR A 72 4.30 21.38 7.90
N GLY A 73 5.39 20.93 7.34
CA GLY A 73 6.69 21.57 7.55
C GLY A 73 7.89 20.76 7.06
N ASP A 74 9.07 21.14 7.52
CA ASP A 74 10.31 20.48 7.15
C ASP A 74 10.46 19.11 7.80
N TYR A 75 11.30 18.26 7.21
CA TYR A 75 11.71 17.01 7.85
C TYR A 75 12.47 17.31 9.16
N SER A 76 11.91 16.93 10.29
CA SER A 76 12.43 17.26 11.61
C SER A 76 12.02 16.20 12.65
N SER A 77 12.61 16.29 13.85
CA SER A 77 12.19 15.47 14.99
C SER A 77 10.71 15.69 15.35
N VAL A 78 10.19 16.91 15.17
CA VAL A 78 8.76 17.21 15.39
C VAL A 78 7.88 16.45 14.41
N ALA A 79 8.27 16.38 13.13
CA ALA A 79 7.57 15.59 12.14
C ALA A 79 7.52 14.10 12.51
N GLN A 80 8.61 13.59 13.09
CA GLN A 80 8.69 12.20 13.54
C GLN A 80 7.75 11.94 14.73
N LEU A 81 7.68 12.86 15.70
CA LEU A 81 6.74 12.76 16.82
C LEU A 81 5.27 12.79 16.34
N PHE A 82 4.94 13.67 15.38
CA PHE A 82 3.61 13.64 14.75
C PHE A 82 3.31 12.29 14.07
N TRP A 83 4.30 11.72 13.40
CA TRP A 83 4.18 10.41 12.77
C TRP A 83 3.82 9.31 13.78
N GLU A 84 4.47 9.30 14.94
CA GLU A 84 4.21 8.31 16.00
C GLU A 84 2.78 8.40 16.55
N THR A 85 2.14 9.57 16.47
CA THR A 85 0.72 9.71 16.84
C THR A 85 -0.26 9.17 15.80
N GLY A 86 0.20 8.75 14.62
CA GLY A 86 -0.64 8.34 13.50
C GLY A 86 -1.36 9.48 12.79
N LYS A 87 -1.09 10.74 13.14
CA LYS A 87 -1.65 11.91 12.45
C LYS A 87 -0.94 12.16 11.12
N PRO A 88 -1.60 12.76 10.11
CA PRO A 88 -0.99 13.06 8.83
C PRO A 88 0.22 13.98 8.97
N VAL A 89 1.29 13.67 8.22
CA VAL A 89 2.50 14.50 8.13
C VAL A 89 2.73 14.86 6.68
N LEU A 90 2.74 16.15 6.38
CA LEU A 90 3.00 16.73 5.07
C LEU A 90 4.34 17.44 5.11
N TYR A 91 5.30 16.97 4.33
CA TYR A 91 6.61 17.63 4.25
C TYR A 91 6.59 18.79 3.27
N GLN A 92 7.06 19.94 3.75
CA GLN A 92 7.36 21.07 2.89
C GLN A 92 8.74 20.84 2.25
N ASP A 93 8.78 20.60 0.96
CA ASP A 93 10.06 20.59 0.26
C ASP A 93 10.51 22.02 -0.05
N SER A 94 11.49 22.48 0.73
CA SER A 94 12.04 23.81 0.57
C SER A 94 12.94 23.98 -0.66
N LEU A 95 13.29 22.90 -1.33
CA LEU A 95 14.16 22.90 -2.50
C LEU A 95 13.40 22.99 -3.82
N VAL A 96 12.09 22.77 -3.82
CA VAL A 96 11.30 22.78 -5.04
C VAL A 96 10.89 24.19 -5.42
N ARG A 97 11.50 24.70 -6.46
CA ARG A 97 10.97 25.82 -7.25
C ARG A 97 9.72 25.31 -7.97
N GLU A 98 8.66 26.14 -8.01
CA GLU A 98 7.38 25.93 -8.68
C GLU A 98 7.49 25.24 -10.05
N LYS A 99 7.72 23.96 -10.10
CA LYS A 99 7.51 23.15 -11.28
C LYS A 99 6.95 21.83 -10.80
N GLU A 100 5.66 21.70 -11.03
CA GLU A 100 4.91 20.44 -11.02
C GLU A 100 5.52 19.37 -10.11
N TYR A 101 5.03 19.33 -8.88
CA TYR A 101 5.34 18.22 -7.99
C TYR A 101 4.76 16.96 -8.63
N LYS A 102 5.57 16.27 -9.38
CA LYS A 102 5.32 14.86 -9.64
C LYS A 102 5.63 14.13 -8.34
N ILE A 103 4.65 14.09 -7.44
CA ILE A 103 4.70 13.08 -6.39
C ILE A 103 4.82 11.76 -7.15
N PRO A 104 5.89 10.99 -6.98
CA PRO A 104 5.97 9.69 -7.64
C PRO A 104 4.74 8.93 -7.19
N CYS A 105 3.79 8.76 -8.10
CA CYS A 105 2.64 7.92 -7.84
C CYS A 105 3.20 6.51 -7.76
N TRP A 106 3.20 5.94 -6.58
CA TRP A 106 3.69 4.59 -6.33
C TRP A 106 2.47 3.69 -6.11
N PRO A 107 1.86 3.18 -7.18
CA PRO A 107 0.75 2.27 -7.03
C PRO A 107 1.23 1.00 -6.34
N GLY A 108 0.61 0.68 -5.22
CA GLY A 108 0.80 -0.58 -4.52
C GLY A 108 -0.19 -1.61 -5.06
N ALA A 109 -1.29 -1.83 -4.34
CA ALA A 109 -2.40 -2.65 -4.83
C ALA A 109 -3.28 -1.86 -5.78
N PHE A 110 -3.69 -2.44 -6.89
CA PHE A 110 -4.58 -1.79 -7.85
C PHE A 110 -5.62 -2.74 -8.45
N TRP A 111 -6.66 -2.15 -8.98
CA TRP A 111 -7.65 -2.74 -9.88
C TRP A 111 -7.82 -1.82 -11.09
N GLU A 112 -7.99 -2.37 -12.26
CA GLU A 112 -8.02 -1.65 -13.52
C GLU A 112 -9.02 -2.27 -14.49
N ASP A 113 -9.69 -1.41 -15.28
CA ASP A 113 -10.42 -1.77 -16.48
C ASP A 113 -10.12 -0.79 -17.63
N GLU A 114 -10.90 -0.83 -18.69
CA GLU A 114 -10.73 0.05 -19.86
C GLU A 114 -10.96 1.54 -19.54
N LYS A 115 -11.69 1.86 -18.48
CA LYS A 115 -12.16 3.22 -18.16
C LYS A 115 -11.41 3.85 -17.00
N GLU A 116 -11.04 3.05 -16.02
CA GLU A 116 -10.54 3.58 -14.75
C GLU A 116 -9.54 2.67 -14.06
N VAL A 117 -8.75 3.26 -13.18
CA VAL A 117 -7.84 2.57 -12.28
C VAL A 117 -8.13 3.00 -10.84
N TRP A 118 -8.27 2.04 -9.96
CA TRP A 118 -8.34 2.25 -8.51
C TRP A 118 -7.10 1.66 -7.86
N PHE A 119 -6.39 2.45 -7.07
CA PHE A 119 -5.18 1.95 -6.43
C PHE A 119 -4.97 2.53 -5.04
N VAL A 120 -4.34 1.72 -4.19
CA VAL A 120 -3.79 2.16 -2.91
C VAL A 120 -2.34 2.53 -3.13
N HIS A 121 -1.93 3.66 -2.60
CA HIS A 121 -0.53 4.08 -2.72
C HIS A 121 0.40 3.15 -1.93
N GLY A 122 1.54 2.74 -2.52
CA GLY A 122 2.43 1.73 -1.94
C GLY A 122 3.21 2.16 -0.69
N LYS A 123 3.32 3.47 -0.41
CA LYS A 123 4.08 4.00 0.74
C LYS A 123 3.25 4.77 1.74
N VAL A 124 2.07 5.25 1.36
CA VAL A 124 1.18 6.02 2.22
C VAL A 124 -0.22 5.46 2.17
N ASN A 125 -0.95 5.60 3.26
CA ASN A 125 -2.30 5.05 3.41
C ASN A 125 -3.34 5.95 2.73
N LEU A 126 -3.36 5.95 1.39
CA LEU A 126 -4.30 6.72 0.58
C LEU A 126 -4.87 5.85 -0.55
N LEU A 127 -6.17 6.00 -0.79
CA LEU A 127 -6.86 5.44 -1.96
C LEU A 127 -6.95 6.50 -3.06
N PHE A 128 -6.67 6.11 -4.29
CA PHE A 128 -6.73 6.94 -5.48
C PHE A 128 -7.64 6.34 -6.54
N HIS A 129 -8.22 7.22 -7.33
CA HIS A 129 -8.98 6.90 -8.53
C HIS A 129 -8.43 7.67 -9.72
N TYR A 130 -8.14 6.99 -10.81
CA TYR A 130 -7.76 7.59 -12.08
C TYR A 130 -8.81 7.27 -13.15
N ASP A 131 -9.44 8.32 -13.66
CA ASP A 131 -10.37 8.25 -14.80
C ASP A 131 -9.55 8.39 -16.09
N LYS A 132 -9.47 7.32 -16.88
CA LYS A 132 -8.71 7.27 -18.13
C LYS A 132 -9.33 8.12 -19.24
N GLN A 133 -10.65 8.34 -19.21
CA GLN A 133 -11.33 9.14 -20.25
C GLN A 133 -11.14 10.63 -20.01
N MET A 134 -11.15 11.05 -18.75
CA MET A 134 -10.95 12.46 -18.37
C MET A 134 -9.48 12.80 -18.12
N ASP A 135 -8.57 11.82 -18.17
CA ASP A 135 -7.16 11.94 -17.76
C ASP A 135 -7.02 12.61 -16.38
N ARG A 136 -7.84 12.14 -15.43
CA ARG A 136 -7.97 12.78 -14.12
C ARG A 136 -7.65 11.83 -12.98
N LEU A 137 -6.64 12.19 -12.20
CA LEU A 137 -6.33 11.54 -10.94
C LEU A 137 -7.01 12.26 -9.78
N SER A 138 -7.70 11.49 -8.93
CA SER A 138 -8.39 11.98 -7.73
C SER A 138 -7.89 11.21 -6.51
N CYS A 139 -7.55 11.93 -5.45
CA CYS A 139 -7.31 11.32 -4.14
C CYS A 139 -8.66 11.18 -3.43
N ILE A 140 -9.05 9.95 -3.14
CA ILE A 140 -10.30 9.64 -2.44
C ILE A 140 -10.16 9.95 -0.94
N GLY A 141 -9.03 9.58 -0.35
CA GLY A 141 -8.76 9.87 1.03
C GLY A 141 -7.97 8.79 1.77
N LYS A 142 -7.79 9.04 3.07
CA LYS A 142 -7.11 8.12 3.98
C LYS A 142 -8.04 6.94 4.31
N ILE A 143 -7.49 5.72 4.22
CA ILE A 143 -8.21 4.51 4.61
C ILE A 143 -8.25 4.44 6.14
N PRO A 144 -9.45 4.30 6.75
CA PRO A 144 -9.61 4.31 8.22
C PRO A 144 -8.92 3.13 8.91
N GLY A 145 -8.56 3.32 10.17
CA GLY A 145 -8.07 2.25 11.04
C GLY A 145 -6.63 1.80 10.80
N GLU A 146 -5.97 2.35 9.77
CA GLU A 146 -4.61 1.98 9.42
C GLU A 146 -3.63 3.16 9.58
N LEU A 147 -2.34 2.85 9.80
CA LEU A 147 -1.31 3.86 9.96
C LEU A 147 -1.08 4.66 8.67
N ALA A 148 -0.88 5.97 8.80
CA ALA A 148 -0.77 6.88 7.65
C ALA A 148 0.43 6.59 6.73
N PHE A 149 1.53 6.10 7.29
CA PHE A 149 2.82 5.96 6.60
C PHE A 149 3.40 4.54 6.69
N LYS A 150 2.57 3.54 6.74
CA LYS A 150 3.02 2.16 6.57
C LYS A 150 2.87 1.77 5.12
N GLY A 151 3.98 1.37 4.49
CA GLY A 151 3.95 0.84 3.12
C GLY A 151 3.31 -0.53 3.04
N ASP A 152 2.88 -0.90 1.84
CA ASP A 152 2.32 -2.22 1.53
C ASP A 152 1.16 -2.66 2.43
N LEU A 153 0.32 -1.72 2.86
CA LEU A 153 -0.85 -2.04 3.69
C LEU A 153 -1.77 -3.05 3.00
N PHE A 154 -1.98 -2.86 1.70
CA PHE A 154 -2.83 -3.72 0.88
C PHE A 154 -2.04 -4.24 -0.32
N ARG A 155 -2.31 -5.48 -0.76
CA ARG A 155 -1.58 -6.12 -1.86
C ARG A 155 -2.44 -6.38 -3.08
N SER A 156 -3.75 -6.33 -2.95
CA SER A 156 -4.70 -6.56 -4.02
C SER A 156 -5.95 -5.70 -3.81
N VAL A 157 -6.50 -5.20 -4.89
CA VAL A 157 -7.81 -4.57 -4.94
C VAL A 157 -8.70 -5.44 -5.80
N VAL A 158 -9.90 -5.75 -5.32
CA VAL A 158 -10.91 -6.49 -6.08
C VAL A 158 -12.16 -5.64 -6.17
N ARG A 159 -12.61 -5.34 -7.39
CA ARG A 159 -13.88 -4.64 -7.59
C ARG A 159 -15.00 -5.62 -7.78
N VAL A 160 -16.10 -5.39 -7.09
CA VAL A 160 -17.36 -6.10 -7.25
C VAL A 160 -18.45 -5.05 -7.31
N GLU A 161 -19.00 -4.82 -8.49
CA GLU A 161 -20.00 -3.78 -8.75
C GLU A 161 -19.52 -2.39 -8.29
N ASP A 162 -20.20 -1.80 -7.29
CA ASP A 162 -19.91 -0.50 -6.69
C ASP A 162 -19.00 -0.56 -5.45
N ARG A 163 -18.32 -1.69 -5.22
CA ARG A 163 -17.47 -1.91 -4.05
C ARG A 163 -16.06 -2.30 -4.44
N LEU A 164 -15.09 -1.70 -3.75
CA LEU A 164 -13.69 -2.09 -3.81
C LEU A 164 -13.31 -2.81 -2.52
N TYR A 165 -12.85 -4.03 -2.64
CA TYR A 165 -12.31 -4.82 -1.55
C TYR A 165 -10.80 -4.66 -1.53
N LEU A 166 -10.27 -3.98 -0.52
CA LEU A 166 -8.85 -3.77 -0.32
C LEU A 166 -8.32 -4.93 0.53
N ILE A 167 -7.54 -5.83 -0.10
CA ILE A 167 -7.07 -7.06 0.53
C ILE A 167 -5.84 -6.76 1.39
N PRO A 168 -5.92 -6.96 2.72
CA PRO A 168 -4.86 -6.57 3.63
C PRO A 168 -3.61 -7.43 3.46
N TYR A 169 -2.46 -6.75 3.34
CA TYR A 169 -1.13 -7.37 3.39
C TYR A 169 -0.50 -7.10 4.76
N PHE A 170 -0.13 -5.85 5.06
CA PHE A 170 0.27 -5.42 6.40
C PHE A 170 -0.83 -4.67 7.16
N ALA A 171 -1.95 -4.37 6.50
CA ALA A 171 -3.14 -3.86 7.16
C ALA A 171 -3.75 -4.93 8.08
N ARG A 172 -4.47 -4.49 9.11
CA ARG A 172 -5.10 -5.40 10.10
C ARG A 172 -6.55 -5.71 9.77
N ASN A 173 -7.14 -4.88 8.93
CA ASN A 173 -8.52 -5.01 8.50
C ASN A 173 -8.60 -5.20 7.00
N LEU A 174 -9.56 -5.99 6.55
CA LEU A 174 -10.03 -5.89 5.19
C LEU A 174 -10.91 -4.63 5.12
N VAL A 175 -10.70 -3.81 4.09
CA VAL A 175 -11.46 -2.59 3.92
C VAL A 175 -12.29 -2.67 2.66
N ILE A 176 -13.55 -2.27 2.77
CA ILE A 176 -14.49 -2.15 1.65
C ILE A 176 -14.73 -0.66 1.43
N TYR A 177 -14.46 -0.18 0.23
CA TYR A 177 -14.83 1.16 -0.17
C TYR A 177 -16.08 1.10 -1.05
N HIS A 178 -17.13 1.77 -0.64
CA HIS A 178 -18.39 1.90 -1.35
C HIS A 178 -18.34 3.13 -2.26
N ILE A 179 -18.22 2.88 -3.58
CA ILE A 179 -18.04 3.94 -4.58
C ILE A 179 -19.28 4.85 -4.66
N ASP A 180 -20.46 4.27 -4.55
CA ASP A 180 -21.75 4.99 -4.62
C ASP A 180 -21.99 5.96 -3.45
N ARG A 181 -21.42 5.67 -2.29
CA ARG A 181 -21.63 6.42 -1.04
C ARG A 181 -20.42 7.19 -0.57
N ASP A 182 -19.27 7.00 -1.23
CA ASP A 182 -17.96 7.56 -0.81
C ASP A 182 -17.65 7.23 0.66
N GLN A 183 -17.77 5.95 1.04
CA GLN A 183 -17.64 5.51 2.42
C GLN A 183 -16.77 4.26 2.53
N PHE A 184 -15.94 4.24 3.58
CA PHE A 184 -15.17 3.07 3.96
C PHE A 184 -15.87 2.26 5.04
N GLU A 185 -15.85 0.95 4.87
CA GLU A 185 -16.26 -0.05 5.85
C GLU A 185 -15.06 -0.93 6.19
N SER A 186 -14.83 -1.20 7.48
CA SER A 186 -13.73 -2.05 7.93
C SER A 186 -14.25 -3.38 8.44
N VAL A 187 -13.71 -4.47 7.93
CA VAL A 187 -13.98 -5.83 8.36
C VAL A 187 -12.79 -6.34 9.14
N GLN A 188 -12.97 -6.56 10.44
CA GLN A 188 -11.91 -7.03 11.31
C GLN A 188 -11.49 -8.46 10.96
N ILE A 189 -10.19 -8.68 10.79
CA ILE A 189 -9.63 -10.01 10.57
C ILE A 189 -9.40 -10.66 11.93
N ARG A 190 -9.95 -11.88 12.09
CA ARG A 190 -9.79 -12.66 13.32
C ARG A 190 -8.31 -12.94 13.61
N ASP A 191 -7.86 -12.73 14.84
CA ASP A 191 -6.49 -12.99 15.29
C ASP A 191 -5.39 -12.21 14.52
N ALA A 192 -5.74 -11.12 13.80
CA ALA A 192 -4.76 -10.34 13.03
C ALA A 192 -3.66 -9.73 13.90
N GLU A 193 -3.95 -9.47 15.17
CA GLU A 193 -3.01 -8.96 16.16
C GLU A 193 -1.86 -9.93 16.45
N HIS A 194 -2.02 -11.22 16.18
CA HIS A 194 -0.96 -12.21 16.34
C HIS A 194 0.07 -12.21 15.18
N PHE A 195 -0.22 -11.48 14.11
CA PHE A 195 0.60 -11.38 12.89
C PHE A 195 1.27 -10.01 12.77
N ILE A 196 1.68 -9.41 13.91
CA ILE A 196 2.39 -8.13 13.91
C ILE A 196 3.63 -8.25 13.01
N GLU A 197 3.79 -7.30 12.07
CA GLU A 197 4.86 -7.25 11.07
C GLU A 197 4.88 -8.42 10.05
N GLN A 198 3.87 -9.26 10.05
CA GLN A 198 3.75 -10.33 9.07
C GLN A 198 2.60 -10.03 8.10
N PRO A 199 2.79 -10.32 6.78
CA PRO A 199 1.74 -10.10 5.80
C PRO A 199 0.62 -11.13 5.95
N LEU A 200 -0.63 -10.68 5.89
CA LEU A 200 -1.80 -11.55 6.06
C LEU A 200 -2.16 -12.29 4.78
N PHE A 201 -2.50 -11.53 3.72
CA PHE A 201 -2.99 -12.09 2.45
C PHE A 201 -2.23 -11.53 1.25
N LEU A 202 -2.15 -12.32 0.18
CA LEU A 202 -1.48 -11.97 -1.07
C LEU A 202 -2.42 -11.35 -2.09
N LYS A 203 -3.54 -12.02 -2.36
CA LYS A 203 -4.43 -11.67 -3.47
C LYS A 203 -5.86 -12.10 -3.17
N GLY A 204 -6.81 -11.30 -3.65
CA GLY A 204 -8.24 -11.61 -3.64
C GLY A 204 -8.70 -12.13 -5.00
N PHE A 205 -9.64 -13.08 -4.99
CA PHE A 205 -10.27 -13.62 -6.18
C PHE A 205 -11.78 -13.73 -5.99
N GLN A 206 -12.53 -13.07 -6.84
CA GLN A 206 -13.97 -13.28 -6.91
C GLN A 206 -14.27 -14.52 -7.74
N ARG A 207 -15.10 -15.42 -7.21
CA ARG A 207 -15.69 -16.53 -7.92
C ARG A 207 -17.15 -16.68 -7.53
N GLY A 208 -18.03 -16.46 -8.51
CA GLY A 208 -19.47 -16.38 -8.24
C GLY A 208 -19.75 -15.32 -7.17
N ASN A 209 -20.44 -15.72 -6.12
CA ASN A 209 -20.84 -14.87 -5.01
C ASN A 209 -19.82 -14.86 -3.84
N VAL A 210 -18.62 -15.38 -4.03
CA VAL A 210 -17.62 -15.45 -2.96
C VAL A 210 -16.32 -14.74 -3.36
N LEU A 211 -15.80 -13.93 -2.45
CA LEU A 211 -14.45 -13.38 -2.53
C LEU A 211 -13.52 -14.23 -1.65
N TYR A 212 -12.51 -14.79 -2.27
CA TYR A 212 -11.47 -15.59 -1.60
C TYR A 212 -10.20 -14.76 -1.45
N CYS A 213 -9.73 -14.54 -0.21
CA CYS A 213 -8.44 -13.89 0.06
C CYS A 213 -7.40 -14.97 0.38
N MET A 214 -6.42 -15.12 -0.50
CA MET A 214 -5.40 -16.16 -0.38
C MET A 214 -4.31 -15.73 0.59
N PRO A 215 -3.88 -16.62 1.50
CA PRO A 215 -2.96 -16.27 2.57
C PRO A 215 -1.54 -15.95 2.06
N ALA A 216 -0.85 -15.03 2.76
CA ALA A 216 0.59 -14.87 2.72
C ALA A 216 1.25 -15.65 3.89
N TRP A 217 0.99 -15.19 5.11
CA TRP A 217 1.43 -15.82 6.35
C TRP A 217 0.26 -16.28 7.22
N TYR A 218 -0.92 -15.79 6.91
CA TYR A 218 -2.12 -16.18 7.65
C TYR A 218 -2.43 -17.67 7.44
N ASN A 219 -2.94 -18.32 8.48
CA ASN A 219 -3.14 -19.78 8.48
C ASN A 219 -4.44 -20.24 7.81
N SER A 220 -5.21 -19.34 7.26
CA SER A 220 -6.51 -19.61 6.66
C SER A 220 -6.74 -18.79 5.40
N ILE A 221 -7.54 -19.30 4.50
CA ILE A 221 -8.16 -18.54 3.42
C ILE A 221 -9.35 -17.81 4.02
N LEU A 222 -9.43 -16.49 3.81
CA LEU A 222 -10.59 -15.70 4.17
C LEU A 222 -11.59 -15.77 3.02
N CYS A 223 -12.85 -16.10 3.32
CA CYS A 223 -13.93 -16.17 2.36
C CYS A 223 -15.05 -15.20 2.76
N ILE A 224 -15.48 -14.35 1.84
CA ILE A 224 -16.56 -13.38 2.05
C ILE A 224 -17.68 -13.72 1.10
N ASP A 225 -18.87 -13.98 1.64
CA ASP A 225 -20.10 -14.02 0.84
C ASP A 225 -20.49 -12.61 0.44
N LEU A 226 -20.50 -12.31 -0.84
CA LEU A 226 -20.68 -10.95 -1.37
C LEU A 226 -22.11 -10.41 -1.22
N THR A 227 -23.09 -11.30 -1.04
CA THR A 227 -24.50 -10.93 -0.83
C THR A 227 -24.75 -10.58 0.63
N SER A 228 -24.32 -11.44 1.55
CA SER A 228 -24.58 -11.27 2.98
C SER A 228 -23.52 -10.52 3.74
N GLY A 229 -22.32 -10.37 3.16
CA GLY A 229 -21.13 -9.86 3.85
C GLY A 229 -20.56 -10.83 4.89
N HIS A 230 -21.09 -12.07 4.97
CA HIS A 230 -20.65 -13.03 5.96
C HIS A 230 -19.22 -13.51 5.70
N VAL A 231 -18.39 -13.47 6.75
CA VAL A 231 -16.98 -13.84 6.70
C VAL A 231 -16.75 -15.21 7.30
N THR A 232 -16.10 -16.09 6.55
CA THR A 232 -15.70 -17.42 6.99
C THR A 232 -14.21 -17.65 6.76
N TYR A 233 -13.64 -18.65 7.44
CA TYR A 233 -12.23 -18.98 7.37
C TYR A 233 -12.03 -20.45 7.07
N THR A 234 -11.36 -20.75 5.98
CA THR A 234 -10.95 -22.12 5.63
C THR A 234 -9.51 -22.34 6.04
N MET A 235 -9.28 -23.13 7.09
CA MET A 235 -7.95 -23.39 7.63
C MET A 235 -7.10 -24.17 6.61
N VAL A 236 -5.90 -23.65 6.31
CA VAL A 236 -4.95 -24.27 5.38
C VAL A 236 -3.78 -24.97 6.07
N ASP A 237 -3.38 -24.54 7.26
CA ASP A 237 -2.34 -25.22 8.03
C ASP A 237 -2.71 -25.24 9.53
N LYS A 238 -2.76 -26.45 10.09
CA LYS A 238 -3.08 -26.66 11.52
C LYS A 238 -1.88 -26.41 12.44
N ASN A 239 -0.69 -26.43 11.88
CA ASN A 239 0.54 -26.25 12.66
C ASN A 239 0.84 -24.77 12.78
N LYS A 240 0.51 -24.18 13.92
CA LYS A 240 1.02 -22.89 14.36
C LYS A 240 2.52 -23.02 14.64
N VAL A 241 3.34 -23.13 13.61
CA VAL A 241 4.78 -23.09 13.80
C VAL A 241 5.17 -21.62 13.94
N ARG A 242 5.30 -21.16 15.20
CA ARG A 242 5.97 -19.91 15.50
C ARG A 242 7.36 -19.94 14.87
N GLY A 243 7.63 -19.06 13.92
CA GLY A 243 8.98 -18.80 13.42
C GLY A 243 9.35 -19.43 12.06
N ILE A 244 8.51 -20.27 11.44
CA ILE A 244 8.74 -20.68 10.06
C ILE A 244 7.67 -20.03 9.19
N PRO A 245 8.06 -19.19 8.21
CA PRO A 245 7.10 -18.57 7.32
C PRO A 245 6.33 -19.64 6.57
N GLY A 246 5.00 -19.66 6.75
CA GLY A 246 4.11 -20.34 5.83
C GLY A 246 4.04 -19.56 4.53
N VAL A 247 5.19 -19.14 4.00
CA VAL A 247 5.26 -18.17 2.91
C VAL A 247 4.69 -18.77 1.66
N PHE A 248 3.54 -18.23 1.29
CA PHE A 248 3.01 -18.43 -0.05
C PHE A 248 3.60 -17.36 -0.97
N GLY A 249 4.20 -17.75 -2.09
CA GLY A 249 4.91 -16.84 -2.98
C GLY A 249 4.02 -16.07 -3.96
N GLY A 250 2.75 -16.45 -4.08
CA GLY A 250 1.81 -15.84 -5.00
C GLY A 250 0.48 -16.57 -5.01
N ALA A 251 -0.46 -16.10 -5.82
CA ALA A 251 -1.73 -16.79 -6.01
C ALA A 251 -2.26 -16.54 -7.41
N VAL A 252 -2.75 -17.59 -8.06
CA VAL A 252 -3.37 -17.51 -9.39
C VAL A 252 -4.67 -18.30 -9.43
N SER A 253 -5.58 -17.88 -10.29
CA SER A 253 -6.83 -18.58 -10.53
C SER A 253 -6.87 -19.19 -11.91
N ILE A 254 -7.12 -20.49 -11.99
CA ILE A 254 -7.18 -21.25 -13.23
C ILE A 254 -8.41 -22.16 -13.22
N GLY A 255 -9.33 -21.91 -14.14
CA GLY A 255 -10.61 -22.60 -14.19
C GLY A 255 -11.32 -22.49 -12.84
N ARG A 256 -11.65 -23.64 -12.23
CA ARG A 256 -12.31 -23.72 -10.92
C ARG A 256 -11.35 -23.78 -9.72
N ASN A 257 -10.06 -23.61 -9.94
CA ASN A 257 -9.07 -23.73 -8.87
C ASN A 257 -8.33 -22.41 -8.67
N ILE A 258 -7.99 -22.14 -7.41
CA ILE A 258 -7.00 -21.12 -7.04
C ILE A 258 -5.77 -21.86 -6.52
N LEU A 259 -4.61 -21.54 -7.06
CA LEU A 259 -3.32 -22.15 -6.76
C LEU A 259 -2.41 -21.18 -6.04
N CYS A 260 -1.72 -21.65 -5.00
CA CYS A 260 -0.75 -20.88 -4.24
C CYS A 260 0.49 -21.75 -3.98
N PRO A 261 1.69 -21.38 -4.43
CA PRO A 261 2.91 -22.12 -4.10
C PRO A 261 3.31 -21.85 -2.65
N GLN A 262 3.51 -22.92 -1.88
CA GLN A 262 4.11 -22.90 -0.56
C GLN A 262 5.59 -23.30 -0.69
N THR A 263 6.46 -22.32 -0.88
CA THR A 263 7.85 -22.48 -1.24
C THR A 263 8.63 -23.40 -0.30
N TYR A 264 8.53 -23.14 1.02
CA TYR A 264 9.27 -23.93 2.02
C TYR A 264 8.86 -25.40 2.09
N LYS A 265 7.58 -25.73 1.81
CA LYS A 265 7.08 -27.10 1.83
C LYS A 265 7.05 -27.74 0.45
N LYS A 266 7.57 -27.05 -0.57
CA LYS A 266 7.70 -27.54 -1.95
C LYS A 266 6.39 -28.12 -2.50
N ARG A 267 5.27 -27.39 -2.29
CA ARG A 267 3.93 -27.86 -2.63
C ARG A 267 3.00 -26.73 -3.01
N TRP A 268 1.96 -27.08 -3.75
CA TRP A 268 0.85 -26.21 -4.10
C TRP A 268 -0.29 -26.34 -3.09
N LEU A 269 -0.80 -25.23 -2.62
CA LEU A 269 -2.14 -25.13 -2.05
C LEU A 269 -3.11 -25.00 -3.22
N ILE A 270 -4.15 -25.84 -3.23
CA ILE A 270 -5.18 -25.84 -4.26
C ILE A 270 -6.54 -25.67 -3.58
N LEU A 271 -7.20 -24.56 -3.86
CA LEU A 271 -8.59 -24.32 -3.47
C LEU A 271 -9.50 -24.57 -4.67
N ASN A 272 -10.39 -25.55 -4.57
CA ASN A 272 -11.46 -25.71 -5.54
C ASN A 272 -12.63 -24.79 -5.18
N THR A 273 -12.95 -23.85 -6.05
CA THR A 273 -13.95 -22.78 -5.76
C THR A 273 -15.40 -23.25 -5.84
N ASP A 274 -15.68 -24.37 -6.55
CA ASP A 274 -17.03 -24.94 -6.64
C ASP A 274 -17.42 -25.67 -5.35
N THR A 275 -16.43 -26.30 -4.71
CA THR A 275 -16.66 -27.14 -3.52
C THR A 275 -16.15 -26.53 -2.22
N GLY A 276 -15.36 -25.45 -2.31
CA GLY A 276 -14.66 -24.85 -1.16
C GLY A 276 -13.57 -25.76 -0.57
N LYS A 277 -13.24 -26.87 -1.23
CA LYS A 277 -12.29 -27.86 -0.71
C LYS A 277 -10.85 -27.45 -0.97
N VAL A 278 -10.06 -27.54 0.09
CA VAL A 278 -8.60 -27.34 0.04
C VAL A 278 -7.89 -28.66 -0.10
N SER A 279 -6.92 -28.73 -1.00
CA SER A 279 -6.03 -29.87 -1.19
C SER A 279 -4.58 -29.40 -1.41
N TRP A 280 -3.66 -30.36 -1.38
CA TRP A 280 -2.24 -30.11 -1.54
C TRP A 280 -1.67 -31.04 -2.62
N CYS A 281 -0.75 -30.47 -3.42
CA CYS A 281 0.00 -31.22 -4.42
C CYS A 281 1.48 -30.82 -4.32
N SER A 282 2.38 -31.79 -4.28
CA SER A 282 3.83 -31.50 -4.30
C SER A 282 4.23 -30.85 -5.63
N PHE A 283 5.29 -30.03 -5.61
CA PHE A 283 5.90 -29.58 -6.84
C PHE A 283 6.40 -30.77 -7.65
N ALA A 284 6.31 -30.71 -8.96
CA ALA A 284 6.78 -31.77 -9.84
C ALA A 284 8.29 -32.03 -9.68
N ASP A 285 9.03 -30.97 -9.41
CA ASP A 285 10.45 -31.01 -9.03
C ASP A 285 10.61 -30.52 -7.58
N PRO A 286 10.99 -31.40 -6.64
CA PRO A 286 11.12 -31.03 -5.22
C PRO A 286 12.29 -30.07 -4.93
N GLU A 287 13.20 -29.90 -5.88
CA GLU A 287 14.34 -28.98 -5.73
C GLU A 287 13.97 -27.52 -6.03
N ARG A 288 12.81 -27.25 -6.62
CA ARG A 288 12.39 -25.90 -7.00
C ARG A 288 12.00 -25.03 -5.81
N GLU A 289 12.25 -23.74 -5.95
CA GLU A 289 11.86 -22.69 -5.01
C GLU A 289 10.95 -21.68 -5.68
N ILE A 290 9.69 -22.08 -5.90
CA ILE A 290 8.68 -21.24 -6.56
C ILE A 290 8.27 -20.12 -5.59
N THR A 291 8.64 -18.87 -5.93
CA THR A 291 8.37 -17.68 -5.11
C THR A 291 7.35 -16.74 -5.72
N SER A 292 7.06 -16.89 -7.00
CA SER A 292 6.05 -16.10 -7.70
C SER A 292 5.37 -16.95 -8.75
N VAL A 293 4.10 -16.66 -9.02
CA VAL A 293 3.31 -17.39 -10.03
C VAL A 293 2.31 -16.45 -10.68
N THR A 294 2.18 -16.54 -11.99
CA THR A 294 1.15 -15.87 -12.78
C THR A 294 0.56 -16.82 -13.83
N VAL A 295 -0.48 -16.39 -14.52
CA VAL A 295 -1.13 -17.14 -15.60
C VAL A 295 -1.06 -16.31 -16.86
N CYS A 296 -0.67 -16.95 -17.95
CA CYS A 296 -0.72 -16.39 -19.30
C CYS A 296 -1.57 -17.32 -20.17
N GLY A 297 -2.83 -16.95 -20.43
CA GLY A 297 -3.82 -17.84 -21.04
C GLY A 297 -4.05 -19.08 -20.16
N ASP A 298 -3.89 -20.27 -20.71
CA ASP A 298 -4.02 -21.55 -20.00
C ASP A 298 -2.70 -22.06 -19.41
N THR A 299 -1.68 -21.24 -19.41
CA THR A 299 -0.32 -21.60 -19.02
C THR A 299 0.03 -21.00 -17.68
N LEU A 300 0.62 -21.81 -16.79
CA LEU A 300 1.27 -21.34 -15.57
C LEU A 300 2.67 -20.84 -15.89
N VAL A 301 2.96 -19.61 -15.46
CA VAL A 301 4.30 -19.04 -15.49
C VAL A 301 4.74 -18.80 -14.06
N PHE A 302 5.91 -19.26 -13.68
CA PHE A 302 6.40 -19.11 -12.31
C PHE A 302 7.90 -18.86 -12.26
N PHE A 303 8.32 -18.16 -11.22
CA PHE A 303 9.74 -17.87 -10.96
C PHE A 303 10.31 -18.86 -9.95
N ASP A 304 11.41 -19.50 -10.33
CA ASP A 304 12.18 -20.37 -9.46
C ASP A 304 13.40 -19.59 -8.90
N ALA A 305 13.31 -19.19 -7.63
CA ALA A 305 14.34 -18.37 -6.99
C ALA A 305 15.68 -19.10 -6.85
N ARG A 306 15.69 -20.43 -6.84
CA ARG A 306 16.93 -21.22 -6.75
C ARG A 306 17.75 -21.14 -8.03
N THR A 307 17.10 -21.18 -9.17
CA THR A 307 17.77 -21.19 -10.48
C THR A 307 17.82 -19.82 -11.14
N GLY A 308 17.02 -18.84 -10.67
CA GLY A 308 16.83 -17.55 -11.33
C GLY A 308 16.03 -17.64 -12.63
N CYS A 309 15.33 -18.75 -12.87
CA CYS A 309 14.60 -18.99 -14.11
C CYS A 309 13.12 -18.62 -14.01
N ILE A 310 12.59 -18.05 -15.08
CA ILE A 310 11.16 -18.05 -15.35
C ILE A 310 10.82 -19.31 -16.12
N LEU A 311 9.87 -20.05 -15.61
CA LEU A 311 9.48 -21.35 -16.11
C LEU A 311 8.00 -21.32 -16.53
N LYS A 312 7.70 -22.02 -17.60
CA LYS A 312 6.36 -22.20 -18.14
C LYS A 312 5.94 -23.65 -18.02
N GLU A 313 4.75 -23.89 -17.48
CA GLU A 313 4.13 -25.21 -17.45
C GLU A 313 2.86 -25.22 -18.29
N THR A 314 2.85 -26.00 -19.37
CA THR A 314 1.69 -26.17 -20.22
C THR A 314 0.88 -27.33 -19.68
N ARG A 315 -0.40 -27.10 -19.35
CA ARG A 315 -1.27 -28.07 -18.65
C ARG A 315 -1.53 -29.37 -19.42
N GLU A 316 -1.60 -29.28 -20.76
CA GLU A 316 -1.94 -30.48 -21.58
C GLU A 316 -0.79 -31.49 -21.62
N GLU A 317 0.45 -31.07 -21.45
CA GLU A 317 1.61 -31.93 -21.59
C GLU A 317 2.36 -32.19 -20.29
N GLY A 318 2.09 -31.41 -19.22
CA GLY A 318 2.88 -31.40 -17.96
C GLY A 318 4.36 -31.07 -18.18
N LYS A 319 4.67 -30.51 -19.35
CA LYS A 319 6.02 -30.18 -19.75
C LYS A 319 6.38 -28.80 -19.22
N ILE A 320 7.52 -28.71 -18.56
CA ILE A 320 8.07 -27.46 -18.06
C ILE A 320 9.15 -27.01 -19.03
N GLU A 321 8.99 -25.78 -19.53
CA GLU A 321 9.95 -25.12 -20.39
C GLU A 321 10.57 -23.93 -19.66
N GLU A 322 11.87 -23.75 -19.79
CA GLU A 322 12.55 -22.56 -19.34
C GLU A 322 12.31 -21.44 -20.37
N LEU A 323 11.71 -20.32 -19.94
CA LEU A 323 11.45 -19.17 -20.80
C LEU A 323 12.59 -18.17 -20.79
N LEU A 324 13.13 -17.91 -19.61
CA LEU A 324 14.11 -16.85 -19.41
C LEU A 324 14.92 -17.15 -18.13
N TYR A 325 16.22 -16.97 -18.23
CA TYR A 325 17.11 -16.87 -17.08
C TYR A 325 17.28 -15.39 -16.71
N ILE A 326 17.10 -15.07 -15.43
CA ILE A 326 17.26 -13.72 -14.91
C ILE A 326 18.37 -13.74 -13.90
N ASP A 327 19.44 -12.99 -14.17
CA ASP A 327 20.39 -12.68 -13.13
C ASP A 327 19.73 -11.72 -12.14
N SER A 328 19.47 -12.21 -10.93
CA SER A 328 18.79 -11.45 -9.87
C SER A 328 19.51 -10.17 -9.44
N ASN A 329 20.76 -9.97 -9.91
CA ASN A 329 21.53 -8.76 -9.66
C ASN A 329 21.28 -7.66 -10.71
N GLU A 330 20.71 -7.99 -11.87
CA GLU A 330 20.59 -7.09 -13.01
C GLU A 330 19.15 -6.69 -13.35
N ILE A 331 18.13 -7.46 -12.93
CA ILE A 331 16.74 -7.24 -13.36
C ILE A 331 15.76 -7.32 -12.19
N GLN A 332 14.92 -6.30 -12.03
CA GLN A 332 13.71 -6.37 -11.20
C GLN A 332 12.48 -6.68 -12.06
N LEU A 333 11.81 -7.79 -11.76
CA LEU A 333 10.58 -8.19 -12.43
C LEU A 333 9.35 -7.63 -11.72
N TYR A 334 8.51 -6.97 -12.49
CA TYR A 334 7.19 -6.53 -12.06
C TYR A 334 6.14 -7.27 -12.88
N ALA A 335 5.23 -8.00 -12.23
CA ALA A 335 4.01 -8.47 -12.87
C ALA A 335 3.02 -7.30 -12.88
N VAL A 336 2.75 -6.73 -14.05
CA VAL A 336 1.92 -5.53 -14.18
C VAL A 336 0.47 -5.90 -14.49
N SER A 337 0.22 -7.02 -15.15
CA SER A 337 -1.12 -7.55 -15.40
C SER A 337 -1.09 -9.07 -15.53
N GLU A 338 -2.27 -9.69 -15.65
CA GLU A 338 -2.36 -11.13 -15.94
C GLU A 338 -1.75 -11.51 -17.32
N ASN A 339 -1.47 -10.52 -18.18
CA ASN A 339 -1.00 -10.71 -19.55
C ASN A 339 0.38 -10.11 -19.85
N GLU A 340 0.95 -9.31 -18.94
CA GLU A 340 2.22 -8.63 -19.20
C GLU A 340 3.18 -8.75 -18.02
N VAL A 341 4.41 -9.15 -18.34
CA VAL A 341 5.57 -9.10 -17.43
C VAL A 341 6.48 -8.00 -17.93
N ILE A 342 6.70 -6.98 -17.12
CA ILE A 342 7.68 -5.92 -17.40
C ILE A 342 8.94 -6.22 -16.59
N ALA A 343 10.07 -6.19 -17.26
CA ALA A 343 11.40 -6.28 -16.68
C ALA A 343 12.15 -4.98 -16.93
N ASP A 344 12.63 -4.35 -15.89
CA ASP A 344 13.52 -3.21 -15.98
C ASP A 344 14.97 -3.65 -15.82
N ASP A 345 15.80 -3.27 -16.79
CA ASP A 345 17.27 -3.47 -16.75
C ASP A 345 17.88 -2.40 -15.81
N LEU A 346 18.43 -2.84 -14.68
CA LEU A 346 19.12 -1.97 -13.72
C LEU A 346 20.56 -1.65 -14.13
N GLY A 347 21.00 -2.15 -15.29
CA GLY A 347 22.43 -2.22 -15.66
C GLY A 347 22.99 -1.06 -16.46
N SER A 348 22.28 0.07 -16.65
CA SER A 348 22.87 1.19 -17.42
C SER A 348 22.54 2.55 -16.80
N GLY A 349 23.25 2.91 -15.75
CA GLY A 349 23.25 4.25 -15.17
C GLY A 349 24.66 4.65 -14.78
#